data_3ba574ee48b8e10213b18d185f6cf9d6
#
_entry.id   3ba574ee48b8e10213b18d185f6cf9d6
#
_cell.length_a   1.000
_cell.length_b   1.000
_cell.length_c   1.000
_cell.angle_alpha   90.00
_cell.angle_beta   90.00
_cell.angle_gamma   90.00
#
_symmetry.space_group_name_H-M   'P 1'
#
loop_
_entity.id
_entity.type
_entity.pdbx_description
1 polymer ?
#
loop_
_entity_poly.entity_id
_entity_poly.type
_entity_poly.pdbx_seq_one_letter_code
_entity_poly.pdbx_strand_id
1 'polypeptide(L)'
;MGSSRRRGDRHLKLLHRLLALSSLLLLASGEVIFEERFEDGWETRWVKSDWKKSEGKAGMFKHTAGKYSGDPDDKGIQTTIDARHFAISAKIPEFSNKGRTLVVQYSIKFEQEIECGGGYIKLMSGYVNQKKYSGDTPYSLMFGPDICGTQTKKLHLILSYQGQNYPIKKDLQCETDRLTHVYTFILRPDASYSLLVDNRERESGSMYTDWDILPPRKIKDVGAKKPKDWDDREYIEDPDAVKPEGYDSIPREIPDPKDKKPDTWDDDDDGIWKPRRIPNPAYKGQWKQN
;
A
#
# COMPACT_ATOMS: atom_id res chain seq x y z
N MET A 1 40.26 27.72 43.44
CA MET A 1 39.29 28.52 42.66
C MET A 1 39.14 27.97 41.25
N GLY A 2 38.70 26.75 41.07
CA GLY A 2 38.64 26.11 39.73
C GLY A 2 37.40 25.27 39.45
N SER A 3 36.41 25.17 40.35
CA SER A 3 35.27 24.22 40.21
C SER A 3 33.96 24.86 39.76
N SER A 4 33.78 26.17 39.80
CA SER A 4 32.51 26.85 39.50
C SER A 4 32.27 27.09 38.00
N ARG A 5 33.33 27.26 37.18
CA ARG A 5 33.18 27.54 35.72
C ARG A 5 32.73 26.35 34.90
N ARG A 6 33.06 25.11 35.28
CA ARG A 6 32.68 23.90 34.51
C ARG A 6 31.21 23.46 34.66
N ARG A 7 30.53 23.92 35.73
CA ARG A 7 29.11 23.60 35.96
C ARG A 7 28.18 24.47 35.12
N GLY A 8 28.49 25.77 34.97
CA GLY A 8 27.70 26.69 34.14
C GLY A 8 27.69 26.31 32.66
N ASP A 9 28.83 25.84 32.15
CA ASP A 9 28.98 25.49 30.73
C ASP A 9 28.19 24.22 30.32
N ARG A 10 28.01 23.27 31.25
CA ARG A 10 27.18 22.07 31.01
C ARG A 10 25.71 22.40 31.02
N HIS A 11 25.23 23.26 31.91
CA HIS A 11 23.85 23.68 31.95
C HIS A 11 23.47 24.51 30.72
N LEU A 12 24.35 25.38 30.24
CA LEU A 12 24.15 26.18 29.06
C LEU A 12 24.06 25.29 27.79
N LYS A 13 24.94 24.30 27.65
CA LYS A 13 24.92 23.34 26.56
C LYS A 13 23.69 22.42 26.58
N LEU A 14 23.20 22.05 27.77
CA LEU A 14 21.98 21.27 27.95
C LEU A 14 20.75 22.10 27.56
N LEU A 15 20.70 23.37 27.96
CA LEU A 15 19.64 24.31 27.63
C LEU A 15 19.56 24.56 26.11
N HIS A 16 20.71 24.74 25.43
CA HIS A 16 20.76 24.89 23.99
C HIS A 16 20.31 23.62 23.22
N ARG A 17 20.62 22.42 23.75
CA ARG A 17 20.17 21.16 23.18
C ARG A 17 18.67 20.96 23.38
N LEU A 18 18.11 21.32 24.51
CA LEU A 18 16.66 21.27 24.78
C LEU A 18 15.89 22.29 23.94
N LEU A 19 16.42 23.51 23.77
CA LEU A 19 15.83 24.51 22.87
C LEU A 19 15.90 24.09 21.39
N ALA A 20 17.01 23.48 20.97
CA ALA A 20 17.13 22.95 19.61
C ALA A 20 16.18 21.74 19.36
N LEU A 21 15.99 20.86 20.36
CA LEU A 21 15.03 19.77 20.27
C LEU A 21 13.58 20.30 20.26
N SER A 22 13.26 21.31 21.06
CA SER A 22 11.91 21.91 21.07
C SER A 22 11.59 22.66 19.77
N SER A 23 12.59 23.32 19.15
CA SER A 23 12.41 23.97 17.85
C SER A 23 12.27 22.96 16.70
N LEU A 24 12.95 21.79 16.76
CA LEU A 24 12.75 20.71 15.80
C LEU A 24 11.34 20.06 15.93
N LEU A 25 10.84 19.92 17.16
CA LEU A 25 9.48 19.40 17.40
C LEU A 25 8.38 20.37 16.90
N LEU A 26 8.61 21.67 17.00
CA LEU A 26 7.69 22.69 16.49
C LEU A 26 7.66 22.76 14.94
N LEU A 27 8.75 22.37 14.27
CA LEU A 27 8.83 22.30 12.81
C LEU A 27 8.16 21.03 12.22
N ALA A 28 7.84 20.05 13.05
CA ALA A 28 7.20 18.80 12.65
C ALA A 28 5.69 18.77 12.93
N SER A 29 5.09 19.83 13.50
CA SER A 29 3.65 19.88 13.73
C SER A 29 2.92 20.18 12.44
N GLY A 30 2.17 19.20 11.92
CA GLY A 30 1.23 19.42 10.82
C GLY A 30 0.07 20.33 11.26
N GLU A 31 -0.49 21.10 10.33
CA GLU A 31 -1.74 21.83 10.56
C GLU A 31 -2.92 20.85 10.52
N VAL A 32 -3.71 20.80 11.59
CA VAL A 32 -4.95 20.04 11.62
C VAL A 32 -6.05 20.90 11.00
N ILE A 33 -6.53 20.52 9.81
CA ILE A 33 -7.58 21.22 9.09
C ILE A 33 -8.97 20.87 9.64
N PHE A 34 -9.15 19.60 10.00
CA PHE A 34 -10.39 19.08 10.53
C PHE A 34 -10.13 17.88 11.43
N GLU A 35 -10.77 17.87 12.58
CA GLU A 35 -10.77 16.75 13.52
C GLU A 35 -12.19 16.51 14.01
N GLU A 36 -12.62 15.25 14.03
CA GLU A 36 -13.89 14.83 14.60
C GLU A 36 -13.71 13.59 15.46
N ARG A 37 -14.07 13.71 16.71
CA ARG A 37 -14.03 12.62 17.69
C ARG A 37 -15.41 12.11 18.06
N PHE A 38 -16.46 12.70 17.48
CA PHE A 38 -17.86 12.40 17.79
C PHE A 38 -18.21 12.55 19.28
N GLU A 39 -17.69 13.59 19.91
CA GLU A 39 -18.09 13.98 21.26
C GLU A 39 -19.56 14.47 21.26
N ASP A 40 -20.14 14.62 22.45
CA ASP A 40 -21.52 15.13 22.59
C ASP A 40 -21.69 16.48 21.85
N GLY A 41 -22.78 16.62 21.13
CA GLY A 41 -23.02 17.78 20.26
C GLY A 41 -22.47 17.66 18.83
N TRP A 42 -21.95 16.51 18.42
CA TRP A 42 -21.45 16.26 17.06
C TRP A 42 -22.49 16.60 15.96
N GLU A 43 -23.78 16.43 16.23
CA GLU A 43 -24.84 16.75 15.28
C GLU A 43 -24.90 18.24 14.88
N THR A 44 -24.29 19.13 15.66
CA THR A 44 -24.20 20.56 15.29
C THR A 44 -23.19 20.82 14.18
N ARG A 45 -22.21 19.92 14.02
CA ARG A 45 -21.18 20.01 13.00
C ARG A 45 -21.53 19.25 11.73
N TRP A 46 -22.41 18.25 11.84
CA TRP A 46 -22.75 17.35 10.74
C TRP A 46 -24.18 17.53 10.26
N VAL A 47 -24.37 17.55 8.96
CA VAL A 47 -25.69 17.60 8.32
C VAL A 47 -26.02 16.22 7.77
N LYS A 48 -27.12 15.64 8.23
CA LYS A 48 -27.68 14.41 7.68
C LYS A 48 -28.33 14.71 6.32
N SER A 49 -27.99 13.88 5.33
CA SER A 49 -28.62 13.95 4.02
C SER A 49 -30.06 13.43 4.06
N ASP A 50 -30.89 14.00 3.22
CA ASP A 50 -32.28 13.51 2.97
C ASP A 50 -32.32 12.52 1.76
N TRP A 51 -31.14 12.12 1.26
CA TRP A 51 -31.03 11.17 0.15
C TRP A 51 -31.72 9.84 0.52
N LYS A 52 -32.52 9.30 -0.42
CA LYS A 52 -33.30 8.08 -0.23
C LYS A 52 -34.33 8.11 0.91
N LYS A 53 -34.61 9.27 1.52
CA LYS A 53 -35.57 9.40 2.59
C LYS A 53 -37.02 9.18 2.11
N SER A 54 -37.39 9.73 0.94
CA SER A 54 -38.70 9.52 0.31
C SER A 54 -38.97 8.07 -0.10
N GLU A 55 -37.92 7.29 -0.33
CA GLU A 55 -38.01 5.87 -0.63
C GLU A 55 -38.01 4.97 0.62
N GLY A 56 -37.95 5.57 1.83
CA GLY A 56 -37.83 4.84 3.10
C GLY A 56 -36.50 4.09 3.26
N LYS A 57 -35.49 4.46 2.46
CA LYS A 57 -34.17 3.78 2.44
C LYS A 57 -33.05 4.58 3.09
N ALA A 58 -33.33 5.76 3.64
CA ALA A 58 -32.35 6.51 4.42
C ALA A 58 -32.15 5.87 5.81
N GLY A 59 -30.90 5.70 6.21
CA GLY A 59 -30.53 5.22 7.54
C GLY A 59 -30.32 6.35 8.53
N MET A 60 -30.34 6.01 9.82
CA MET A 60 -30.01 6.91 10.92
C MET A 60 -28.77 6.43 11.64
N PHE A 61 -27.92 7.36 12.06
CA PHE A 61 -26.79 7.07 12.91
C PHE A 61 -27.21 7.13 14.39
N LYS A 62 -26.62 6.23 15.17
CA LYS A 62 -26.65 6.24 16.63
C LYS A 62 -25.31 6.68 17.17
N HIS A 63 -25.32 7.56 18.16
CA HIS A 63 -24.12 7.96 18.90
C HIS A 63 -23.86 6.96 20.02
N THR A 64 -22.74 6.28 20.01
CA THR A 64 -22.45 5.16 20.92
C THR A 64 -20.97 4.80 20.89
N ALA A 65 -20.47 4.23 21.98
CA ALA A 65 -19.16 3.60 22.02
C ALA A 65 -19.11 2.25 21.28
N GLY A 66 -20.27 1.70 20.88
CA GLY A 66 -20.36 0.43 20.15
C GLY A 66 -20.25 -0.81 21.03
N LYS A 67 -20.20 -1.96 20.38
CA LYS A 67 -20.01 -3.25 21.07
C LYS A 67 -18.55 -3.44 21.42
N TYR A 68 -18.29 -4.02 22.59
CA TYR A 68 -16.94 -4.34 23.05
C TYR A 68 -15.99 -3.12 23.11
N SER A 69 -16.54 -1.97 23.45
CA SER A 69 -15.74 -0.79 23.74
C SER A 69 -14.95 -0.98 25.04
N GLY A 70 -13.67 -0.63 25.02
CA GLY A 70 -12.84 -0.59 26.21
C GLY A 70 -13.10 0.64 27.09
N ASP A 71 -13.66 1.70 26.49
CA ASP A 71 -14.03 2.95 27.15
C ASP A 71 -15.43 3.37 26.68
N PRO A 72 -16.43 3.44 27.58
CA PRO A 72 -17.79 3.83 27.24
C PRO A 72 -17.92 5.30 26.82
N ASP A 73 -16.94 6.13 27.14
CA ASP A 73 -16.91 7.55 26.78
C ASP A 73 -16.27 7.80 25.41
N ASP A 74 -15.49 6.82 24.89
CA ASP A 74 -14.96 6.85 23.52
C ASP A 74 -16.05 6.48 22.51
N LYS A 75 -16.85 7.48 22.13
CA LYS A 75 -18.02 7.32 21.27
C LYS A 75 -17.67 7.59 19.79
N GLY A 76 -18.48 6.99 18.95
CA GLY A 76 -18.51 7.21 17.51
C GLY A 76 -19.95 7.23 17.00
N ILE A 77 -20.12 7.25 15.69
CA ILE A 77 -21.43 7.10 15.05
C ILE A 77 -21.57 5.70 14.46
N GLN A 78 -22.68 5.07 14.70
CA GLN A 78 -23.00 3.71 14.28
C GLN A 78 -24.17 3.69 13.31
N THR A 79 -24.08 2.95 12.22
CA THR A 79 -25.22 2.61 11.36
C THR A 79 -26.15 1.64 12.10
N THR A 80 -27.47 1.83 11.98
CA THR A 80 -28.42 1.18 12.89
C THR A 80 -29.25 0.06 12.27
N ILE A 81 -29.47 0.08 10.97
CA ILE A 81 -30.40 -0.81 10.27
C ILE A 81 -29.76 -1.28 8.96
N ASP A 82 -29.88 -2.57 8.67
CA ASP A 82 -29.39 -3.15 7.43
C ASP A 82 -30.17 -2.62 6.21
N ALA A 83 -29.56 -2.75 5.05
CA ALA A 83 -30.12 -2.37 3.75
C ALA A 83 -30.59 -0.92 3.69
N ARG A 84 -29.84 0.01 4.27
CA ARG A 84 -30.08 1.46 4.25
C ARG A 84 -28.87 2.23 3.76
N HIS A 85 -29.12 3.43 3.27
CA HIS A 85 -28.11 4.39 2.88
C HIS A 85 -27.86 5.37 4.02
N PHE A 86 -26.60 5.56 4.38
CA PHE A 86 -26.18 6.45 5.43
C PHE A 86 -25.29 7.53 4.84
N ALA A 87 -25.67 8.79 4.97
CA ALA A 87 -24.91 9.90 4.43
C ALA A 87 -24.98 11.11 5.35
N ILE A 88 -23.83 11.58 5.79
CA ILE A 88 -23.64 12.81 6.54
C ILE A 88 -22.50 13.61 5.95
N SER A 89 -22.50 14.91 6.15
CA SER A 89 -21.41 15.76 5.70
C SER A 89 -21.18 16.91 6.68
N ALA A 90 -19.92 17.31 6.85
CA ALA A 90 -19.51 18.47 7.60
C ALA A 90 -18.87 19.49 6.65
N LYS A 91 -19.11 20.78 6.92
CA LYS A 91 -18.41 21.86 6.24
C LYS A 91 -17.10 22.11 6.97
N ILE A 92 -16.00 22.05 6.24
CA ILE A 92 -14.67 22.32 6.75
C ILE A 92 -14.10 23.60 6.11
N PRO A 93 -13.10 24.27 6.70
CA PRO A 93 -12.40 25.36 6.06
C PRO A 93 -11.82 24.93 4.71
N GLU A 94 -11.85 25.84 3.74
CA GLU A 94 -11.19 25.59 2.46
C GLU A 94 -9.67 25.52 2.68
N PHE A 95 -9.04 24.52 2.09
CA PHE A 95 -7.61 24.35 2.16
C PHE A 95 -7.02 23.86 0.83
N SER A 96 -5.71 23.98 0.67
CA SER A 96 -4.97 23.47 -0.46
C SER A 96 -3.76 22.67 0.02
N ASN A 97 -3.56 21.51 -0.54
CA ASN A 97 -2.35 20.70 -0.34
C ASN A 97 -1.24 20.99 -1.36
N LYS A 98 -1.35 22.07 -2.14
CA LYS A 98 -0.30 22.45 -3.09
C LYS A 98 1.01 22.71 -2.35
N GLY A 99 2.07 21.94 -2.69
CA GLY A 99 3.37 22.02 -2.04
C GLY A 99 3.40 21.52 -0.60
N ARG A 100 2.32 20.84 -0.13
CA ARG A 100 2.19 20.33 1.24
C ARG A 100 1.75 18.86 1.21
N THR A 101 2.12 18.12 2.24
CA THR A 101 1.63 16.76 2.45
C THR A 101 0.19 16.79 2.95
N LEU A 102 -0.70 16.06 2.30
CA LEU A 102 -2.05 15.78 2.77
C LEU A 102 -2.07 14.46 3.52
N VAL A 103 -2.64 14.47 4.73
CA VAL A 103 -2.93 13.26 5.50
C VAL A 103 -4.43 13.19 5.74
N VAL A 104 -5.01 12.07 5.37
CA VAL A 104 -6.43 11.77 5.61
C VAL A 104 -6.50 10.47 6.40
N GLN A 105 -7.06 10.54 7.59
CA GLN A 105 -7.10 9.42 8.51
C GLN A 105 -8.47 9.31 9.18
N TYR A 106 -8.95 8.09 9.36
CA TYR A 106 -10.12 7.82 10.19
C TYR A 106 -10.10 6.36 10.68
N SER A 107 -10.87 6.10 11.73
CA SER A 107 -11.08 4.76 12.26
C SER A 107 -12.48 4.25 11.93
N ILE A 108 -12.57 2.94 11.65
CA ILE A 108 -13.83 2.24 11.39
C ILE A 108 -13.80 0.86 12.06
N LYS A 109 -14.99 0.40 12.51
CA LYS A 109 -15.18 -0.93 13.06
C LYS A 109 -16.42 -1.57 12.43
N PHE A 110 -16.28 -2.78 11.94
CA PHE A 110 -17.40 -3.61 11.52
C PHE A 110 -17.85 -4.48 12.69
N GLU A 111 -19.00 -4.17 13.29
CA GLU A 111 -19.51 -4.93 14.45
C GLU A 111 -20.24 -6.22 14.07
N GLN A 112 -20.47 -6.41 12.79
CA GLN A 112 -21.07 -7.60 12.19
C GLN A 112 -20.33 -7.97 10.90
N GLU A 113 -20.57 -9.16 10.40
CA GLU A 113 -20.15 -9.54 9.06
C GLU A 113 -20.91 -8.72 8.02
N ILE A 114 -20.18 -8.13 7.08
CA ILE A 114 -20.75 -7.28 6.04
C ILE A 114 -21.00 -8.12 4.80
N GLU A 115 -22.25 -8.28 4.42
CA GLU A 115 -22.64 -8.93 3.17
C GLU A 115 -22.38 -8.02 1.97
N CYS A 116 -22.86 -6.77 2.04
CA CYS A 116 -22.59 -5.76 1.02
C CYS A 116 -22.74 -4.35 1.62
N GLY A 117 -21.65 -3.61 1.68
CA GLY A 117 -21.64 -2.24 2.21
C GLY A 117 -20.26 -1.62 2.22
N GLY A 118 -20.23 -0.31 2.19
CA GLY A 118 -19.01 0.48 2.28
C GLY A 118 -19.01 1.39 3.50
N GLY A 119 -17.83 1.73 3.96
CA GLY A 119 -17.61 2.70 5.04
C GLY A 119 -16.48 3.64 4.65
N TYR A 120 -16.73 4.58 3.77
CA TYR A 120 -15.71 5.46 3.22
C TYR A 120 -16.01 6.93 3.47
N ILE A 121 -14.95 7.72 3.49
CA ILE A 121 -15.02 9.18 3.56
C ILE A 121 -14.76 9.78 2.18
N LYS A 122 -15.34 10.96 1.94
CA LYS A 122 -15.11 11.74 0.72
C LYS A 122 -14.68 13.16 1.09
N LEU A 123 -13.64 13.66 0.45
CA LEU A 123 -13.31 15.08 0.42
C LEU A 123 -13.90 15.71 -0.84
N MET A 124 -14.55 16.83 -0.68
CA MET A 124 -15.26 17.49 -1.76
C MET A 124 -14.68 18.87 -2.04
N SER A 125 -14.77 19.30 -3.28
CA SER A 125 -14.36 20.64 -3.70
C SER A 125 -15.59 21.48 -4.02
N GLY A 126 -15.56 22.77 -3.64
CA GLY A 126 -16.61 23.71 -3.93
C GLY A 126 -17.88 23.52 -3.10
N TYR A 127 -18.99 24.11 -3.59
CA TYR A 127 -20.27 24.06 -2.91
C TYR A 127 -20.94 22.70 -3.04
N VAL A 128 -21.37 22.15 -1.91
CA VAL A 128 -22.16 20.92 -1.83
C VAL A 128 -23.47 21.20 -1.08
N ASN A 129 -24.60 20.85 -1.70
CA ASN A 129 -25.88 20.83 -0.99
C ASN A 129 -25.92 19.62 -0.04
N GLN A 130 -25.60 19.85 1.22
CA GLN A 130 -25.47 18.80 2.22
C GLN A 130 -26.75 17.97 2.43
N LYS A 131 -27.93 18.59 2.25
CA LYS A 131 -29.22 17.89 2.33
C LYS A 131 -29.49 16.95 1.15
N LYS A 132 -28.88 17.22 0.01
CA LYS A 132 -28.98 16.39 -1.20
C LYS A 132 -27.74 15.56 -1.46
N TYR A 133 -26.79 15.55 -0.50
CA TYR A 133 -25.58 14.75 -0.60
C TYR A 133 -25.89 13.27 -0.81
N SER A 134 -25.29 12.65 -1.84
CA SER A 134 -25.57 11.29 -2.29
C SER A 134 -24.33 10.55 -2.73
N GLY A 135 -24.48 9.31 -3.14
CA GLY A 135 -23.44 8.53 -3.77
C GLY A 135 -22.86 9.21 -5.03
N ASP A 136 -23.71 9.89 -5.78
CA ASP A 136 -23.38 10.54 -7.06
C ASP A 136 -22.80 11.95 -6.89
N THR A 137 -22.79 12.50 -5.66
CA THR A 137 -22.21 13.83 -5.42
C THR A 137 -20.72 13.82 -5.78
N PRO A 138 -20.26 14.73 -6.67
CA PRO A 138 -18.86 14.81 -7.04
C PRO A 138 -17.95 15.02 -5.84
N TYR A 139 -16.78 14.41 -5.88
CA TYR A 139 -15.79 14.48 -4.83
C TYR A 139 -14.37 14.63 -5.42
N SER A 140 -13.40 15.04 -4.63
CA SER A 140 -11.98 15.08 -5.02
C SER A 140 -11.23 13.82 -4.61
N LEU A 141 -11.60 13.27 -3.46
CA LEU A 141 -11.04 12.03 -2.92
C LEU A 141 -12.17 11.17 -2.33
N MET A 142 -12.15 9.88 -2.60
CA MET A 142 -12.93 8.86 -1.90
C MET A 142 -11.96 7.83 -1.33
N PHE A 143 -12.07 7.57 -0.04
CA PHE A 143 -11.15 6.68 0.68
C PHE A 143 -11.88 5.84 1.71
N GLY A 144 -11.69 4.51 1.64
CA GLY A 144 -12.21 3.58 2.64
C GLY A 144 -12.67 2.23 2.11
N PRO A 145 -13.06 1.32 3.02
CA PRO A 145 -13.44 -0.04 2.67
C PRO A 145 -14.76 -0.12 1.91
N ASP A 146 -14.83 -1.07 1.01
CA ASP A 146 -16.01 -1.50 0.28
C ASP A 146 -16.02 -3.03 0.19
N ILE A 147 -17.03 -3.63 0.79
CA ILE A 147 -17.18 -5.07 0.92
C ILE A 147 -18.49 -5.46 0.25
N CYS A 148 -18.47 -6.37 -0.72
CA CYS A 148 -19.68 -6.94 -1.30
C CYS A 148 -19.46 -8.38 -1.72
N GLY A 149 -20.15 -9.28 -1.06
CA GLY A 149 -20.01 -10.73 -1.25
C GLY A 149 -18.61 -11.24 -0.83
N THR A 150 -18.24 -12.39 -1.35
CA THR A 150 -16.96 -13.04 -1.03
C THR A 150 -15.79 -12.48 -1.82
N GLN A 151 -16.07 -11.81 -2.94
CA GLN A 151 -15.04 -11.40 -3.90
C GLN A 151 -14.60 -9.93 -3.76
N THR A 152 -15.47 -9.05 -3.27
CA THR A 152 -15.15 -7.63 -3.12
C THR A 152 -14.83 -7.32 -1.67
N LYS A 153 -13.57 -7.10 -1.37
CA LYS A 153 -13.05 -6.67 -0.06
C LYS A 153 -12.01 -5.58 -0.27
N LYS A 154 -12.42 -4.51 -0.96
CA LYS A 154 -11.52 -3.49 -1.46
C LYS A 154 -11.41 -2.32 -0.51
N LEU A 155 -10.22 -1.76 -0.41
CA LEU A 155 -9.99 -0.44 0.14
C LEU A 155 -9.97 0.56 -1.03
N HIS A 156 -11.07 1.29 -1.23
CA HIS A 156 -11.13 2.30 -2.27
C HIS A 156 -10.20 3.46 -1.98
N LEU A 157 -9.45 3.84 -2.99
CA LEU A 157 -8.66 5.06 -3.04
C LEU A 157 -8.84 5.65 -4.44
N ILE A 158 -9.78 6.57 -4.54
CA ILE A 158 -10.22 7.13 -5.82
C ILE A 158 -10.00 8.63 -5.79
N LEU A 159 -9.31 9.15 -6.79
CA LEU A 159 -9.10 10.57 -7.01
C LEU A 159 -9.96 11.05 -8.17
N SER A 160 -10.52 12.23 -8.06
CA SER A 160 -11.29 12.83 -9.16
C SER A 160 -10.55 14.03 -9.75
N TYR A 161 -10.50 14.11 -11.06
CA TYR A 161 -9.90 15.21 -11.79
C TYR A 161 -10.71 15.50 -13.04
N GLN A 162 -11.00 16.77 -13.30
CA GLN A 162 -11.79 17.22 -14.44
C GLN A 162 -13.11 16.46 -14.65
N GLY A 163 -13.81 16.16 -13.55
CA GLY A 163 -15.10 15.44 -13.58
C GLY A 163 -15.03 13.94 -13.82
N GLN A 164 -13.82 13.38 -13.90
CA GLN A 164 -13.61 11.93 -14.06
C GLN A 164 -12.98 11.34 -12.80
N ASN A 165 -13.43 10.14 -12.43
CA ASN A 165 -12.91 9.38 -11.30
C ASN A 165 -11.82 8.41 -11.76
N TYR A 166 -10.70 8.43 -11.03
CA TYR A 166 -9.53 7.60 -11.27
C TYR A 166 -9.28 6.73 -10.04
N PRO A 167 -9.69 5.47 -10.05
CA PRO A 167 -9.32 4.53 -8.98
C PRO A 167 -7.84 4.19 -9.08
N ILE A 168 -7.24 3.89 -7.94
CA ILE A 168 -5.90 3.32 -7.91
C ILE A 168 -5.89 1.98 -8.67
N LYS A 169 -4.83 1.71 -9.43
CA LYS A 169 -4.69 0.46 -10.22
C LYS A 169 -4.33 -0.76 -9.37
N LYS A 170 -3.82 -0.53 -8.17
CA LYS A 170 -3.43 -1.61 -7.26
C LYS A 170 -4.66 -2.22 -6.57
N ASP A 171 -4.63 -3.53 -6.37
CA ASP A 171 -5.67 -4.23 -5.62
C ASP A 171 -5.39 -4.09 -4.11
N LEU A 172 -6.06 -3.13 -3.50
CA LEU A 172 -5.95 -2.84 -2.08
C LEU A 172 -7.05 -3.58 -1.32
N GLN A 173 -6.66 -4.43 -0.39
CA GLN A 173 -7.59 -5.17 0.46
C GLN A 173 -7.87 -4.42 1.76
N CYS A 174 -9.12 -4.41 2.20
CA CYS A 174 -9.51 -3.88 3.52
C CYS A 174 -9.58 -4.99 4.56
N GLU A 175 -9.52 -4.59 5.83
CA GLU A 175 -9.77 -5.49 6.95
C GLU A 175 -11.27 -5.83 7.03
N THR A 176 -11.58 -7.08 7.37
CA THR A 176 -12.95 -7.59 7.41
C THR A 176 -13.30 -8.25 8.74
N ASP A 177 -12.40 -8.18 9.71
CA ASP A 177 -12.66 -8.64 11.06
C ASP A 177 -13.55 -7.64 11.84
N ARG A 178 -13.77 -7.89 13.13
CA ARG A 178 -14.62 -7.07 13.98
C ARG A 178 -13.84 -6.12 14.89
N LEU A 179 -12.58 -5.87 14.58
CA LEU A 179 -11.73 -4.94 15.31
C LEU A 179 -11.87 -3.53 14.75
N THR A 180 -11.44 -2.56 15.53
CA THR A 180 -11.31 -1.18 15.04
C THR A 180 -10.01 -1.05 14.27
N HIS A 181 -10.10 -0.57 13.04
CA HIS A 181 -8.95 -0.32 12.19
C HIS A 181 -8.84 1.17 11.85
N VAL A 182 -7.61 1.66 11.83
CA VAL A 182 -7.27 3.02 11.45
C VAL A 182 -6.72 3.02 10.03
N TYR A 183 -7.43 3.65 9.12
CA TYR A 183 -7.00 3.82 7.73
C TYR A 183 -6.39 5.20 7.53
N THR A 184 -5.19 5.25 6.98
CA THR A 184 -4.45 6.49 6.74
C THR A 184 -3.96 6.56 5.30
N PHE A 185 -4.31 7.63 4.61
CA PHE A 185 -3.79 7.97 3.30
C PHE A 185 -2.90 9.21 3.40
N ILE A 186 -1.69 9.13 2.88
CA ILE A 186 -0.71 10.21 2.85
C ILE A 186 -0.35 10.50 1.40
N LEU A 187 -0.55 11.74 0.96
CA LEU A 187 -0.16 12.21 -0.37
C LEU A 187 0.85 13.34 -0.23
N ARG A 188 2.00 13.20 -0.87
CA ARG A 188 3.11 14.14 -0.78
C ARG A 188 3.20 15.05 -2.02
N PRO A 189 3.88 16.21 -1.92
CA PRO A 189 4.00 17.16 -3.04
C PRO A 189 4.71 16.62 -4.28
N ASP A 190 5.56 15.62 -4.11
CA ASP A 190 6.26 14.93 -5.20
C ASP A 190 5.40 13.87 -5.91
N ALA A 191 4.11 13.81 -5.56
CA ALA A 191 3.14 12.80 -6.00
C ALA A 191 3.43 11.38 -5.50
N SER A 192 4.33 11.20 -4.53
CA SER A 192 4.43 9.93 -3.81
C SER A 192 3.30 9.81 -2.79
N TYR A 193 2.91 8.57 -2.51
CA TYR A 193 1.88 8.30 -1.50
C TYR A 193 2.27 7.13 -0.61
N SER A 194 1.63 7.08 0.56
CA SER A 194 1.61 5.91 1.43
C SER A 194 0.20 5.64 1.91
N LEU A 195 -0.15 4.38 2.00
CA LEU A 195 -1.37 3.88 2.59
C LEU A 195 -1.02 3.03 3.81
N LEU A 196 -1.58 3.39 4.96
CA LEU A 196 -1.35 2.66 6.20
C LEU A 196 -2.67 2.11 6.74
N VAL A 197 -2.59 0.94 7.34
CA VAL A 197 -3.63 0.36 8.18
C VAL A 197 -3.01 0.09 9.54
N ASP A 198 -3.62 0.60 10.61
CA ASP A 198 -3.12 0.51 11.99
C ASP A 198 -1.67 0.99 12.12
N ASN A 199 -1.37 2.12 11.48
CA ASN A 199 -0.04 2.74 11.43
C ASN A 199 1.07 1.87 10.77
N ARG A 200 0.70 0.79 10.09
CA ARG A 200 1.63 -0.04 9.30
C ARG A 200 1.43 0.23 7.82
N GLU A 201 2.51 0.52 7.12
CA GLU A 201 2.44 0.71 5.68
C GLU A 201 1.98 -0.59 5.00
N ARG A 202 0.90 -0.49 4.25
CA ARG A 202 0.33 -1.57 3.43
C ARG A 202 0.73 -1.43 1.99
N GLU A 203 0.81 -0.19 1.53
CA GLU A 203 1.14 0.12 0.15
C GLU A 203 1.78 1.51 0.07
N SER A 204 2.69 1.67 -0.89
CA SER A 204 3.26 2.97 -1.24
C SER A 204 3.63 3.01 -2.72
N GLY A 205 3.81 4.19 -3.25
CA GLY A 205 4.13 4.35 -4.66
C GLY A 205 4.02 5.78 -5.15
N SER A 206 3.69 5.95 -6.42
CA SER A 206 3.58 7.25 -7.06
C SER A 206 2.29 7.35 -7.87
N MET A 207 1.67 8.53 -7.85
CA MET A 207 0.50 8.82 -8.69
C MET A 207 0.80 8.70 -10.18
N TYR A 208 2.05 8.82 -10.61
CA TYR A 208 2.44 8.66 -12.01
C TYR A 208 2.35 7.22 -12.53
N THR A 209 2.46 6.25 -11.63
CA THR A 209 2.43 4.82 -11.96
C THR A 209 1.11 4.17 -11.61
N ASP A 210 0.55 4.57 -10.48
CA ASP A 210 -0.55 3.83 -9.85
C ASP A 210 -1.93 4.44 -10.14
N TRP A 211 -2.00 5.58 -10.84
CA TRP A 211 -3.22 6.17 -11.43
C TRP A 211 -2.99 6.56 -12.89
N ASP A 212 -4.06 6.67 -13.65
CA ASP A 212 -4.03 7.21 -15.01
C ASP A 212 -4.34 8.71 -15.06
N ILE A 213 -4.20 9.41 -13.95
CA ILE A 213 -4.55 10.84 -13.80
C ILE A 213 -3.44 11.79 -14.27
N LEU A 214 -2.19 11.38 -14.15
CA LEU A 214 -1.04 12.19 -14.54
C LEU A 214 -0.41 11.65 -15.82
N PRO A 215 0.08 12.53 -16.71
CA PRO A 215 0.83 12.06 -17.86
C PRO A 215 2.12 11.39 -17.42
N PRO A 216 2.61 10.38 -18.16
CA PRO A 216 3.86 9.72 -17.84
C PRO A 216 5.01 10.74 -17.83
N ARG A 217 5.89 10.66 -16.84
CA ARG A 217 7.08 11.52 -16.73
C ARG A 217 8.07 11.34 -17.89
N LYS A 218 8.04 10.19 -18.52
CA LYS A 218 8.85 9.84 -19.68
C LYS A 218 7.94 9.31 -20.78
N ILE A 219 8.04 9.87 -21.96
CA ILE A 219 7.35 9.39 -23.16
C ILE A 219 8.40 8.85 -24.13
N LYS A 220 7.99 7.87 -24.95
CA LYS A 220 8.85 7.38 -26.02
C LYS A 220 9.10 8.53 -27.01
N ASP A 221 10.35 8.88 -27.19
CA ASP A 221 10.73 9.82 -28.24
C ASP A 221 10.63 9.12 -29.59
N VAL A 222 9.62 9.45 -30.37
CA VAL A 222 9.42 8.87 -31.70
C VAL A 222 10.47 9.33 -32.74
N GLY A 223 11.20 10.41 -32.44
CA GLY A 223 12.31 10.91 -33.23
C GLY A 223 13.66 10.31 -32.88
N ALA A 224 13.75 9.64 -31.76
CA ALA A 224 15.00 9.01 -31.29
C ALA A 224 15.44 7.93 -32.27
N LYS A 225 16.62 8.08 -32.80
CA LYS A 225 17.29 7.05 -33.61
C LYS A 225 18.31 6.34 -32.77
N LYS A 226 18.39 5.03 -32.97
CA LYS A 226 19.40 4.19 -32.34
C LYS A 226 20.80 4.67 -32.75
N PRO A 227 21.71 4.91 -31.80
CA PRO A 227 23.11 5.21 -32.12
C PRO A 227 23.72 4.14 -33.03
N LYS A 228 24.65 4.54 -33.92
CA LYS A 228 25.28 3.60 -34.85
C LYS A 228 26.14 2.53 -34.16
N ASP A 229 26.63 2.84 -32.99
CA ASP A 229 27.47 2.01 -32.12
C ASP A 229 26.68 1.29 -31.03
N TRP A 230 25.35 1.30 -31.13
CA TRP A 230 24.49 0.58 -30.19
C TRP A 230 24.65 -0.93 -30.34
N ASP A 231 25.02 -1.59 -29.27
CA ASP A 231 25.11 -3.04 -29.20
C ASP A 231 23.73 -3.66 -28.85
N ASP A 232 23.22 -4.51 -29.72
CA ASP A 232 21.94 -5.19 -29.56
C ASP A 232 22.06 -6.51 -28.79
N ARG A 233 23.26 -6.92 -28.48
CA ARG A 233 23.49 -8.18 -27.77
C ARG A 233 22.98 -8.05 -26.35
N GLU A 234 22.12 -8.97 -25.95
CA GLU A 234 21.61 -9.06 -24.58
C GLU A 234 22.72 -9.47 -23.60
N TYR A 235 23.69 -10.25 -24.09
CA TYR A 235 24.84 -10.70 -23.33
C TYR A 235 26.11 -10.41 -24.14
N ILE A 236 27.16 -9.99 -23.49
CA ILE A 236 28.52 -9.86 -24.03
C ILE A 236 29.38 -10.91 -23.38
N GLU A 237 30.40 -11.37 -24.14
CA GLU A 237 31.42 -12.29 -23.59
C GLU A 237 32.15 -11.59 -22.44
N ASP A 238 32.26 -12.29 -21.29
CA ASP A 238 33.02 -11.79 -20.16
C ASP A 238 34.53 -11.93 -20.47
N PRO A 239 35.27 -10.82 -20.66
CA PRO A 239 36.69 -10.89 -20.99
C PRO A 239 37.56 -11.53 -19.90
N ASP A 240 37.07 -11.54 -18.66
CA ASP A 240 37.79 -12.09 -17.50
C ASP A 240 37.35 -13.53 -17.19
N ALA A 241 36.44 -14.09 -17.96
CA ALA A 241 36.00 -15.48 -17.78
C ALA A 241 37.12 -16.47 -18.12
N VAL A 242 37.55 -17.18 -17.11
CA VAL A 242 38.58 -18.22 -17.22
C VAL A 242 37.92 -19.60 -17.17
N LYS A 243 38.27 -20.44 -18.15
CA LYS A 243 37.80 -21.82 -18.17
C LYS A 243 38.29 -22.57 -16.92
N PRO A 244 37.37 -23.17 -16.13
CA PRO A 244 37.77 -23.94 -14.95
C PRO A 244 38.73 -25.11 -15.32
N GLU A 245 39.72 -25.30 -14.47
CA GLU A 245 40.64 -26.43 -14.62
C GLU A 245 39.88 -27.77 -14.59
N GLY A 246 40.19 -28.66 -15.49
CA GLY A 246 39.55 -29.97 -15.57
C GLY A 246 38.19 -29.98 -16.27
N TYR A 247 37.67 -28.82 -16.76
CA TYR A 247 36.34 -28.74 -17.39
C TYR A 247 36.20 -29.72 -18.58
N ASP A 248 37.22 -29.82 -19.44
CA ASP A 248 37.21 -30.70 -20.62
C ASP A 248 37.37 -32.18 -20.26
N SER A 249 37.80 -32.47 -19.03
CA SER A 249 38.01 -33.87 -18.57
C SER A 249 36.69 -34.47 -18.06
N ILE A 250 35.63 -33.69 -17.93
CA ILE A 250 34.34 -34.21 -17.46
C ILE A 250 33.70 -35.03 -18.58
N PRO A 251 33.53 -36.34 -18.40
CA PRO A 251 32.95 -37.17 -19.44
C PRO A 251 31.45 -36.89 -19.59
N ARG A 252 30.96 -36.96 -20.83
CA ARG A 252 29.56 -36.76 -21.16
C ARG A 252 28.61 -37.76 -20.50
N GLU A 253 29.14 -39.00 -20.33
CA GLU A 253 28.39 -40.09 -19.73
C GLU A 253 29.24 -40.79 -18.68
N ILE A 254 28.61 -41.28 -17.65
CA ILE A 254 29.16 -42.06 -16.56
C ILE A 254 28.46 -43.41 -16.43
N PRO A 255 29.12 -44.46 -15.89
CA PRO A 255 28.41 -45.69 -15.53
C PRO A 255 27.28 -45.41 -14.56
N ASP A 256 26.14 -46.06 -14.74
CA ASP A 256 25.01 -45.93 -13.83
C ASP A 256 25.34 -46.56 -12.46
N PRO A 257 25.43 -45.79 -11.37
CA PRO A 257 25.78 -46.33 -10.06
C PRO A 257 24.70 -47.26 -9.48
N LYS A 258 23.51 -47.25 -10.06
CA LYS A 258 22.38 -48.10 -9.65
C LYS A 258 22.32 -49.40 -10.42
N ASP A 259 23.01 -49.50 -11.54
CA ASP A 259 23.02 -50.67 -12.38
C ASP A 259 24.03 -51.68 -11.81
N LYS A 260 23.53 -52.82 -11.36
CA LYS A 260 24.32 -53.87 -10.74
C LYS A 260 24.39 -55.08 -11.65
N LYS A 261 25.50 -55.80 -11.60
CA LYS A 261 25.66 -57.09 -12.30
C LYS A 261 24.55 -58.04 -11.83
N PRO A 262 23.70 -58.58 -12.73
CA PRO A 262 22.72 -59.60 -12.40
C PRO A 262 23.39 -60.85 -11.81
N ASP A 263 22.77 -61.42 -10.80
CA ASP A 263 23.30 -62.66 -10.16
C ASP A 263 23.37 -63.84 -11.13
N THR A 264 22.65 -63.81 -12.24
CA THR A 264 22.61 -64.83 -13.30
C THR A 264 23.64 -64.58 -14.42
N TRP A 265 24.41 -63.50 -14.36
CA TRP A 265 25.38 -63.14 -15.39
C TRP A 265 26.69 -63.87 -15.15
N ASP A 266 27.13 -64.70 -16.12
CA ASP A 266 28.39 -65.39 -16.09
C ASP A 266 29.42 -64.73 -17.02
N ASP A 267 30.55 -64.24 -16.45
CA ASP A 267 31.54 -63.52 -17.22
C ASP A 267 32.27 -64.42 -18.24
N ASP A 268 32.25 -65.76 -18.02
CA ASP A 268 32.93 -66.75 -18.95
C ASP A 268 32.01 -67.01 -20.16
N ASP A 269 30.63 -67.01 -19.98
CA ASP A 269 29.68 -67.25 -21.03
C ASP A 269 29.12 -65.94 -21.64
N ASP A 270 28.85 -64.91 -20.83
CA ASP A 270 28.24 -63.65 -21.22
C ASP A 270 29.21 -62.51 -21.47
N GLY A 271 30.51 -62.74 -21.14
CA GLY A 271 31.55 -61.74 -21.20
C GLY A 271 31.57 -60.76 -20.03
N ILE A 272 32.59 -59.92 -19.95
CA ILE A 272 32.78 -59.00 -18.84
C ILE A 272 31.62 -58.02 -18.76
N TRP A 273 30.84 -58.08 -17.67
CA TRP A 273 29.69 -57.19 -17.43
C TRP A 273 30.16 -55.72 -17.34
N LYS A 274 29.41 -54.81 -17.94
CA LYS A 274 29.60 -53.37 -17.87
C LYS A 274 28.28 -52.69 -17.55
N PRO A 275 28.25 -51.80 -16.55
CA PRO A 275 27.04 -51.06 -16.23
C PRO A 275 26.61 -50.18 -17.40
N ARG A 276 25.32 -50.00 -17.54
CA ARG A 276 24.69 -49.09 -18.48
C ARG A 276 25.25 -47.69 -18.27
N ARG A 277 25.48 -46.94 -19.34
CA ARG A 277 25.93 -45.55 -19.24
C ARG A 277 24.74 -44.60 -19.18
N ILE A 278 24.84 -43.62 -18.28
CA ILE A 278 23.84 -42.56 -18.11
C ILE A 278 24.49 -41.19 -18.35
N PRO A 279 23.71 -40.15 -18.73
CA PRO A 279 24.21 -38.79 -18.86
C PRO A 279 24.86 -38.33 -17.55
N ASN A 280 26.01 -37.74 -17.63
CA ASN A 280 26.72 -37.20 -16.47
C ASN A 280 26.13 -35.85 -16.05
N PRO A 281 25.58 -35.71 -14.85
CA PRO A 281 25.03 -34.45 -14.38
C PRO A 281 26.05 -33.31 -14.26
N ALA A 282 27.31 -33.64 -14.12
CA ALA A 282 28.43 -32.70 -14.05
C ALA A 282 28.83 -32.14 -15.43
N TYR A 283 28.45 -32.82 -16.53
CA TYR A 283 28.77 -32.36 -17.86
C TYR A 283 27.86 -31.22 -18.31
N LYS A 284 28.41 -30.02 -18.48
CA LYS A 284 27.70 -28.78 -18.86
C LYS A 284 27.80 -28.44 -20.37
N GLY A 285 28.30 -29.35 -21.18
CA GLY A 285 28.56 -29.11 -22.62
C GLY A 285 29.94 -28.53 -22.88
N GLN A 286 30.14 -28.02 -24.09
CA GLN A 286 31.36 -27.29 -24.40
C GLN A 286 31.41 -25.98 -23.63
N TRP A 287 32.58 -25.67 -23.07
CA TRP A 287 32.73 -24.39 -22.37
C TRP A 287 32.54 -23.22 -23.34
N LYS A 288 31.75 -22.24 -22.94
CA LYS A 288 31.59 -20.98 -23.65
C LYS A 288 31.91 -19.86 -22.70
N GLN A 289 32.55 -18.85 -23.19
CA GLN A 289 32.80 -17.61 -22.48
C GLN A 289 31.47 -16.84 -22.46
N ASN A 290 30.76 -16.82 -21.33
CA ASN A 290 29.47 -16.15 -21.14
C ASN A 290 29.68 -14.99 -20.21
#